data_97ea13eb452e23256beb8fb98333b034
#
_entry.id   97ea13eb452e23256beb8fb98333b034
#
_cell.length_a   1.000
_cell.length_b   1.000
_cell.length_c   1.000
_cell.angle_alpha   90.00
_cell.angle_beta   90.00
_cell.angle_gamma   90.00
#
_symmetry.space_group_name_H-M   'P 1'
#
loop_
_entity.id
_entity.type
_entity.pdbx_description
1 polymer ?
#
loop_
_entity_poly.entity_id
_entity_poly.type
_entity_poly.pdbx_seq_one_letter_code
_entity_poly.pdbx_strand_id
1 'polypeptide(L)'
;MPEKLTGPCYYLFLDDYRIPSDAYEYTGNYLYMDKPWIIAHKYDDFTEIITEKYLEDQLPVLISFDHDLAHEHYKNTETIDYSEFKEKTGYDCAKWLVDFCIDKNISLPDYLVHSMNPVGKANIISLLKSFKCEYCGGEGYHKMSCVKSKNPTLY
;
A
#
# COMPACT_ATOMS: atom_id res chain seq x y z
N MET A 1 -5.41 -18.86 -16.29
CA MET A 1 -6.18 -17.70 -15.89
C MET A 1 -6.20 -17.62 -14.39
N PRO A 2 -5.72 -16.52 -13.82
CA PRO A 2 -5.92 -16.38 -12.41
C PRO A 2 -7.41 -16.41 -12.17
N GLU A 3 -7.83 -17.26 -11.29
CA GLU A 3 -9.22 -17.32 -10.92
C GLU A 3 -9.66 -15.96 -10.45
N LYS A 4 -10.81 -15.53 -10.90
CA LYS A 4 -11.42 -14.35 -10.31
C LYS A 4 -11.53 -14.63 -8.82
N LEU A 5 -10.87 -13.81 -8.06
CA LEU A 5 -11.09 -13.82 -6.63
C LEU A 5 -12.57 -13.52 -6.43
N THR A 6 -13.29 -14.51 -5.94
CA THR A 6 -14.73 -14.40 -5.75
C THR A 6 -15.09 -13.74 -4.42
N GLY A 7 -14.07 -13.43 -3.61
CA GLY A 7 -14.26 -12.76 -2.35
C GLY A 7 -14.44 -11.26 -2.49
N PRO A 8 -14.99 -10.59 -1.47
CA PRO A 8 -15.09 -9.12 -1.51
C PRO A 8 -13.71 -8.49 -1.54
N CYS A 9 -13.56 -7.48 -2.37
CA CYS A 9 -12.36 -6.67 -2.43
C CYS A 9 -12.41 -5.62 -1.32
N TYR A 10 -11.25 -5.10 -0.93
CA TYR A 10 -11.19 -4.11 0.14
C TYR A 10 -10.27 -2.97 -0.22
N TYR A 11 -10.40 -1.88 0.52
CA TYR A 11 -9.60 -0.67 0.40
C TYR A 11 -8.80 -0.51 1.68
N LEU A 12 -7.49 -0.27 1.57
CA LEU A 12 -6.60 -0.21 2.72
C LEU A 12 -5.95 1.17 2.83
N PHE A 13 -6.13 1.81 3.97
CA PHE A 13 -5.58 3.13 4.28
C PHE A 13 -4.52 2.99 5.36
N LEU A 14 -3.28 3.30 5.02
CA LEU A 14 -2.13 3.20 5.91
C LEU A 14 -1.77 4.58 6.46
N ASP A 15 -2.03 4.80 7.73
CA ASP A 15 -1.67 6.05 8.41
C ASP A 15 -1.77 5.84 9.92
N ASP A 16 -0.77 6.24 10.65
CA ASP A 16 -0.74 6.08 12.11
C ASP A 16 -1.60 7.11 12.85
N TYR A 17 -2.03 8.15 12.16
CA TYR A 17 -2.63 9.31 12.78
C TYR A 17 -3.91 9.79 12.05
N ARG A 18 -3.86 9.92 10.74
CA ARG A 18 -4.98 10.44 9.94
C ARG A 18 -5.99 9.36 9.60
N ILE A 19 -7.20 9.81 9.33
CA ILE A 19 -8.26 8.96 8.75
C ILE A 19 -8.53 9.42 7.32
N PRO A 20 -9.28 8.64 6.52
CA PRO A 20 -9.50 9.00 5.11
C PRO A 20 -10.09 10.39 4.90
N SER A 21 -10.99 10.85 5.76
CA SER A 21 -11.55 12.20 5.62
C SER A 21 -10.50 13.29 5.76
N ASP A 22 -9.47 13.07 6.57
CA ASP A 22 -8.35 14.02 6.69
C ASP A 22 -7.57 14.11 5.37
N ALA A 23 -7.31 12.96 4.75
CA ALA A 23 -6.63 12.92 3.45
C ALA A 23 -7.45 13.63 2.38
N TYR A 24 -8.76 13.47 2.40
CA TYR A 24 -9.63 14.18 1.47
C TYR A 24 -9.47 15.70 1.58
N GLU A 25 -9.36 16.22 2.80
CA GLU A 25 -9.28 17.67 3.02
C GLU A 25 -8.10 18.31 2.29
N TYR A 26 -6.95 17.65 2.20
CA TYR A 26 -5.80 18.26 1.54
C TYR A 26 -5.51 17.70 0.14
N THR A 27 -6.02 16.54 -0.22
CA THR A 27 -5.84 16.00 -1.58
C THR A 27 -6.97 16.35 -2.52
N GLY A 28 -8.17 16.56 -1.98
CA GLY A 28 -9.37 16.74 -2.79
C GLY A 28 -9.85 15.49 -3.50
N ASN A 29 -9.25 14.34 -3.20
CA ASN A 29 -9.61 13.09 -3.87
C ASN A 29 -10.80 12.45 -3.17
N TYR A 30 -11.94 12.44 -3.85
CA TYR A 30 -13.21 11.96 -3.30
C TYR A 30 -13.20 10.46 -2.98
N LEU A 31 -12.27 9.70 -3.52
CA LEU A 31 -12.13 8.27 -3.18
C LEU A 31 -11.97 8.07 -1.68
N TYR A 32 -11.36 9.03 -0.98
CA TYR A 32 -11.22 8.94 0.48
C TYR A 32 -12.55 9.02 1.21
N MET A 33 -13.55 9.66 0.63
CA MET A 33 -14.90 9.78 1.21
C MET A 33 -15.84 8.70 0.74
N ASP A 34 -15.61 8.15 -0.44
CA ASP A 34 -16.55 7.26 -1.13
C ASP A 34 -16.37 5.79 -0.77
N LYS A 35 -15.15 5.37 -0.39
CA LYS A 35 -14.84 3.95 -0.23
C LYS A 35 -14.78 3.52 1.24
N PRO A 36 -15.13 2.25 1.52
CA PRO A 36 -15.08 1.73 2.90
C PRO A 36 -13.65 1.29 3.25
N TRP A 37 -12.83 2.24 3.64
CA TRP A 37 -11.43 1.99 3.95
C TRP A 37 -11.25 1.20 5.24
N ILE A 38 -10.40 0.17 5.19
CA ILE A 38 -9.84 -0.48 6.36
C ILE A 38 -8.58 0.29 6.73
N ILE A 39 -8.40 0.60 8.00
CA ILE A 39 -7.28 1.43 8.46
C ILE A 39 -6.20 0.55 9.09
N ALA A 40 -4.97 0.69 8.58
CA ALA A 40 -3.77 0.12 9.18
C ALA A 40 -2.95 1.26 9.77
N HIS A 41 -2.56 1.15 11.03
CA HIS A 41 -1.85 2.23 11.73
C HIS A 41 -0.33 2.08 11.66
N LYS A 42 0.16 0.90 11.37
CA LYS A 42 1.60 0.61 11.37
C LYS A 42 1.91 -0.56 10.44
N TYR A 43 3.21 -0.81 10.25
CA TYR A 43 3.71 -1.88 9.40
C TYR A 43 3.08 -3.25 9.74
N ASP A 44 3.04 -3.59 11.02
CA ASP A 44 2.51 -4.89 11.44
C ASP A 44 1.03 -5.05 11.07
N ASP A 45 0.22 -4.00 11.26
CA ASP A 45 -1.18 -4.02 10.85
C ASP A 45 -1.30 -4.22 9.34
N PHE A 46 -0.49 -3.51 8.57
CA PHE A 46 -0.51 -3.55 7.12
C PHE A 46 -0.23 -4.96 6.60
N THR A 47 0.87 -5.55 7.06
CA THR A 47 1.27 -6.89 6.61
C THR A 47 0.29 -7.96 7.05
N GLU A 48 -0.20 -7.84 8.28
CA GLU A 48 -1.14 -8.80 8.86
C GLU A 48 -2.49 -8.79 8.13
N ILE A 49 -3.04 -7.61 7.89
CA ILE A 49 -4.31 -7.48 7.17
C ILE A 49 -4.22 -8.09 5.77
N ILE A 50 -3.18 -7.75 5.03
CA ILE A 50 -3.01 -8.25 3.66
C ILE A 50 -2.83 -9.77 3.65
N THR A 51 -2.03 -10.29 4.56
CA THR A 51 -1.77 -11.73 4.66
C THR A 51 -3.04 -12.49 5.03
N GLU A 52 -3.77 -12.04 6.05
CA GLU A 52 -4.99 -12.70 6.48
C GLU A 52 -6.07 -12.68 5.40
N LYS A 53 -6.24 -11.54 4.74
CA LYS A 53 -7.22 -11.43 3.67
C LYS A 53 -6.84 -12.27 2.45
N TYR A 54 -5.57 -12.40 2.16
CA TYR A 54 -5.11 -13.27 1.09
C TYR A 54 -5.50 -14.73 1.35
N LEU A 55 -5.41 -15.17 2.59
CA LEU A 55 -5.84 -16.54 2.98
C LEU A 55 -7.35 -16.74 2.81
N GLU A 56 -8.12 -15.65 2.77
CA GLU A 56 -9.56 -15.68 2.52
C GLU A 56 -9.88 -15.39 1.04
N ASP A 57 -8.90 -15.46 0.16
CA ASP A 57 -9.03 -15.17 -1.27
C ASP A 57 -9.45 -13.74 -1.57
N GLN A 58 -8.99 -12.78 -0.73
CA GLN A 58 -9.27 -11.36 -0.91
C GLN A 58 -7.98 -10.60 -1.20
N LEU A 59 -8.04 -9.71 -2.20
CA LEU A 59 -6.93 -8.82 -2.53
C LEU A 59 -7.36 -7.36 -2.37
N PRO A 60 -6.44 -6.48 -1.97
CA PRO A 60 -6.76 -5.06 -1.92
C PRO A 60 -6.99 -4.52 -3.33
N VAL A 61 -8.03 -3.71 -3.50
CA VAL A 61 -8.30 -3.02 -4.75
C VAL A 61 -7.47 -1.76 -4.85
N LEU A 62 -7.35 -1.06 -3.74
CA LEU A 62 -6.70 0.23 -3.67
C LEU A 62 -6.07 0.38 -2.30
N ILE A 63 -4.80 0.78 -2.27
CA ILE A 63 -4.08 1.05 -1.03
C ILE A 63 -3.62 2.50 -1.06
N SER A 64 -3.86 3.24 0.02
CA SER A 64 -3.34 4.59 0.16
C SER A 64 -2.27 4.60 1.24
N PHE A 65 -1.09 5.09 0.88
CA PHE A 65 0.10 5.06 1.74
C PHE A 65 0.39 6.40 2.38
N ASP A 66 0.63 6.40 3.68
CA ASP A 66 1.42 7.43 4.33
C ASP A 66 2.87 6.96 4.41
N HIS A 67 3.80 7.87 4.61
CA HIS A 67 5.21 7.53 4.76
C HIS A 67 5.61 7.41 6.23
N ASP A 68 5.24 8.39 7.03
CA ASP A 68 5.69 8.48 8.43
C ASP A 68 4.68 7.77 9.35
N LEU A 69 5.11 6.65 9.93
CA LEU A 69 4.23 5.80 10.75
C LEU A 69 4.59 5.81 12.24
N ALA A 70 5.41 6.74 12.66
CA ALA A 70 5.89 6.80 14.04
C ALA A 70 5.53 8.12 14.73
N HIS A 71 4.41 8.71 14.33
CA HIS A 71 4.01 10.03 14.82
C HIS A 71 3.94 10.11 16.34
N GLU A 72 3.37 9.11 16.98
CA GLU A 72 3.23 9.07 18.44
C GLU A 72 4.58 8.92 19.15
N HIS A 73 5.55 8.25 18.52
CA HIS A 73 6.86 8.04 19.11
C HIS A 73 7.67 9.33 19.17
N TYR A 74 7.49 10.23 18.23
CA TYR A 74 8.20 11.51 18.23
C TYR A 74 7.81 12.43 19.38
N LYS A 75 6.66 12.24 19.96
CA LYS A 75 6.18 13.03 21.08
C LYS A 75 6.76 12.59 22.41
N ASN A 76 7.28 11.37 22.50
CA ASN A 76 7.70 10.74 23.75
C ASN A 76 9.18 10.34 23.74
N THR A 77 10.00 10.97 22.92
CA THR A 77 11.31 10.44 22.57
C THR A 77 12.50 11.07 23.29
N GLU A 78 12.33 11.73 24.42
CA GLU A 78 13.44 12.35 25.13
C GLU A 78 14.50 11.35 25.61
N THR A 79 14.15 10.05 25.68
CA THR A 79 15.03 9.02 26.24
C THR A 79 15.13 7.76 25.40
N ILE A 80 14.62 7.76 24.18
CA ILE A 80 14.58 6.56 23.36
C ILE A 80 15.82 6.50 22.46
N ASP A 81 16.51 5.37 22.50
CA ASP A 81 17.60 5.08 21.59
C ASP A 81 17.01 4.72 20.21
N TYR A 82 17.14 5.62 19.28
CA TYR A 82 16.64 5.44 17.91
C TYR A 82 17.20 4.23 17.18
N SER A 83 18.37 3.73 17.61
CA SER A 83 18.96 2.55 16.98
C SER A 83 18.16 1.28 17.29
N GLU A 84 17.42 1.25 18.40
CA GLU A 84 16.58 0.12 18.79
C GLU A 84 15.15 0.24 18.30
N PHE A 85 14.68 1.46 18.02
CA PHE A 85 13.32 1.74 17.57
C PHE A 85 13.29 2.20 16.13
N LYS A 86 13.77 1.36 15.24
CA LYS A 86 13.58 1.63 13.82
C LYS A 86 12.14 1.29 13.46
N GLU A 87 11.24 2.23 13.68
CA GLU A 87 9.88 2.08 13.20
C GLU A 87 9.88 1.96 11.69
N LYS A 88 9.14 1.00 11.20
CA LYS A 88 8.97 0.81 9.77
C LYS A 88 8.10 1.92 9.21
N THR A 89 8.49 2.43 8.05
CA THR A 89 7.77 3.51 7.36
C THR A 89 6.81 2.96 6.32
N GLY A 90 6.04 3.85 5.71
CA GLY A 90 5.21 3.49 4.56
C GLY A 90 6.04 2.96 3.40
N TYR A 91 7.27 3.42 3.25
CA TYR A 91 8.19 2.86 2.26
C TYR A 91 8.48 1.37 2.53
N ASP A 92 8.69 1.02 3.79
CA ASP A 92 8.89 -0.38 4.17
C ASP A 92 7.65 -1.21 3.88
N CYS A 93 6.46 -0.66 4.09
CA CYS A 93 5.21 -1.32 3.72
C CYS A 93 5.10 -1.54 2.22
N ALA A 94 5.47 -0.53 1.43
CA ALA A 94 5.47 -0.65 -0.03
C ALA A 94 6.46 -1.71 -0.51
N LYS A 95 7.66 -1.77 0.08
CA LYS A 95 8.64 -2.82 -0.23
C LYS A 95 8.07 -4.21 0.10
N TRP A 96 7.49 -4.35 1.27
CA TRP A 96 6.87 -5.62 1.65
C TRP A 96 5.78 -6.01 0.66
N LEU A 97 4.95 -5.06 0.24
CA LEU A 97 3.88 -5.31 -0.72
C LEU A 97 4.41 -5.81 -2.07
N VAL A 98 5.47 -5.18 -2.57
CA VAL A 98 6.10 -5.61 -3.82
C VAL A 98 6.61 -7.05 -3.69
N ASP A 99 7.33 -7.35 -2.61
CA ASP A 99 7.85 -8.68 -2.35
C ASP A 99 6.72 -9.71 -2.22
N PHE A 100 5.64 -9.33 -1.54
CA PHE A 100 4.45 -10.19 -1.40
C PHE A 100 3.82 -10.49 -2.75
N CYS A 101 3.66 -9.48 -3.59
CA CYS A 101 3.08 -9.64 -4.92
C CYS A 101 3.95 -10.55 -5.81
N ILE A 102 5.27 -10.39 -5.72
CA ILE A 102 6.20 -11.25 -6.46
C ILE A 102 6.09 -12.71 -5.95
N ASP A 103 6.14 -12.89 -4.63
CA ASP A 103 6.08 -14.20 -4.00
C ASP A 103 4.78 -14.94 -4.33
N LYS A 104 3.66 -14.25 -4.28
CA LYS A 104 2.35 -14.82 -4.57
C LYS A 104 1.99 -14.82 -6.04
N ASN A 105 2.82 -14.21 -6.86
CA ASN A 105 2.61 -14.12 -8.31
C ASN A 105 1.28 -13.43 -8.65
N ILE A 106 1.04 -12.30 -8.00
CA ILE A 106 -0.15 -11.48 -8.20
C ILE A 106 0.25 -10.08 -8.65
N SER A 107 -0.68 -9.39 -9.28
CA SER A 107 -0.49 -8.00 -9.71
C SER A 107 -0.46 -7.06 -8.52
N LEU A 108 0.33 -5.99 -8.64
CA LEU A 108 0.30 -4.91 -7.67
C LEU A 108 -1.08 -4.26 -7.71
N PRO A 109 -1.73 -4.02 -6.55
CA PRO A 109 -2.99 -3.30 -6.54
C PRO A 109 -2.80 -1.83 -6.90
N ASP A 110 -3.88 -1.15 -7.24
CA ASP A 110 -3.86 0.30 -7.42
C ASP A 110 -3.44 0.96 -6.12
N TYR A 111 -2.81 2.12 -6.22
CA TYR A 111 -2.31 2.81 -5.04
C TYR A 111 -2.45 4.32 -5.16
N LEU A 112 -2.56 4.93 -3.98
CA LEU A 112 -2.47 6.37 -3.79
C LEU A 112 -1.41 6.62 -2.72
N VAL A 113 -0.81 7.79 -2.73
CA VAL A 113 0.10 8.20 -1.67
C VAL A 113 -0.38 9.54 -1.14
N HIS A 114 -0.92 9.53 0.06
CA HIS A 114 -1.48 10.73 0.69
C HIS A 114 -0.50 11.40 1.66
N SER A 115 0.73 10.93 1.71
CA SER A 115 1.74 11.48 2.61
C SER A 115 2.00 12.96 2.34
N MET A 116 2.14 13.73 3.38
CA MET A 116 2.55 15.12 3.30
C MET A 116 4.06 15.29 3.29
N ASN A 117 4.81 14.21 3.41
CA ASN A 117 6.28 14.20 3.28
C ASN A 117 6.64 14.05 1.81
N PRO A 118 7.11 15.13 1.13
CA PRO A 118 7.36 15.05 -0.32
C PRO A 118 8.43 14.05 -0.72
N VAL A 119 9.47 13.90 0.09
CA VAL A 119 10.54 12.93 -0.18
C VAL A 119 10.03 11.51 0.01
N GLY A 120 9.33 11.25 1.10
CA GLY A 120 8.75 9.94 1.37
C GLY A 120 7.73 9.54 0.32
N LYS A 121 6.89 10.49 -0.09
CA LYS A 121 5.91 10.26 -1.14
C LYS A 121 6.59 9.89 -2.46
N ALA A 122 7.59 10.66 -2.87
CA ALA A 122 8.33 10.39 -4.10
C ALA A 122 9.01 9.04 -4.07
N ASN A 123 9.58 8.65 -2.94
CA ASN A 123 10.24 7.36 -2.78
C ASN A 123 9.26 6.19 -2.91
N ILE A 124 8.10 6.29 -2.30
CA ILE A 124 7.06 5.25 -2.42
C ILE A 124 6.60 5.12 -3.86
N ILE A 125 6.28 6.23 -4.50
CA ILE A 125 5.82 6.23 -5.89
C ILE A 125 6.89 5.64 -6.81
N SER A 126 8.14 6.04 -6.63
CA SER A 126 9.26 5.53 -7.42
C SER A 126 9.41 4.02 -7.27
N LEU A 127 9.32 3.52 -6.05
CA LEU A 127 9.43 2.09 -5.77
C LEU A 127 8.31 1.32 -6.45
N LEU A 128 7.07 1.76 -6.29
CA LEU A 128 5.91 1.06 -6.84
C LEU A 128 5.90 1.10 -8.37
N LYS A 129 6.34 2.21 -8.97
CA LYS A 129 6.47 2.31 -10.41
C LYS A 129 7.61 1.46 -10.97
N SER A 130 8.64 1.18 -10.18
CA SER A 130 9.77 0.35 -10.62
C SER A 130 9.46 -1.15 -10.59
N PHE A 131 8.35 -1.54 -9.95
CA PHE A 131 7.92 -2.94 -9.96
C PHE A 131 7.69 -3.41 -11.39
N LYS A 132 8.31 -4.54 -11.73
CA LYS A 132 8.17 -5.11 -13.07
C LYS A 132 7.55 -6.49 -13.00
N CYS A 133 6.59 -6.73 -13.88
CA CYS A 133 6.05 -8.06 -14.05
C CYS A 133 7.10 -8.98 -14.67
N GLU A 134 7.31 -10.15 -14.08
CA GLU A 134 8.25 -11.15 -14.59
C GLU A 134 7.92 -11.61 -16.01
N TYR A 135 6.65 -11.56 -16.40
CA TYR A 135 6.18 -12.09 -17.67
C TYR A 135 6.23 -11.09 -18.80
N CYS A 136 6.04 -9.81 -18.53
CA CYS A 136 5.92 -8.81 -19.58
C CYS A 136 6.82 -7.59 -19.37
N GLY A 137 7.48 -7.47 -18.22
CA GLY A 137 8.32 -6.33 -17.90
C GLY A 137 7.55 -5.03 -17.67
N GLY A 138 6.22 -5.09 -17.50
CA GLY A 138 5.43 -3.91 -17.16
C GLY A 138 5.78 -3.38 -15.79
N GLU A 139 5.98 -2.06 -15.68
CA GLU A 139 6.35 -1.41 -14.43
C GLU A 139 5.08 -1.00 -13.68
N GLY A 140 4.86 -1.60 -12.47
CA GLY A 140 3.66 -1.33 -11.69
C GLY A 140 2.37 -1.82 -12.34
N TYR A 141 2.44 -2.45 -13.51
CA TYR A 141 1.27 -2.95 -14.22
C TYR A 141 1.70 -4.06 -15.19
N HIS A 142 0.72 -4.83 -15.67
CA HIS A 142 0.95 -5.81 -16.72
C HIS A 142 0.70 -5.17 -18.08
N LYS A 143 1.57 -5.44 -19.05
CA LYS A 143 1.30 -5.06 -20.44
C LYS A 143 0.09 -5.83 -20.96
N MET A 144 -0.63 -5.26 -21.92
CA MET A 144 -1.84 -5.87 -22.45
C MET A 144 -1.62 -7.27 -23.02
N SER A 145 -0.43 -7.53 -23.52
CA SER A 145 -0.06 -8.86 -24.06
C SER A 145 0.34 -9.87 -22.97
N CYS A 146 0.43 -9.45 -21.70
CA CYS A 146 0.86 -10.33 -20.64
C CYS A 146 -0.26 -11.32 -20.25
N VAL A 147 0.10 -12.58 -20.05
CA VAL A 147 -0.85 -13.61 -19.62
C VAL A 147 -1.47 -13.32 -18.26
N LYS A 148 -0.84 -12.45 -17.45
CA LYS A 148 -1.32 -12.01 -16.14
C LYS A 148 -2.18 -10.76 -16.21
N SER A 149 -2.36 -10.15 -17.38
CA SER A 149 -2.97 -8.84 -17.54
C SER A 149 -4.49 -8.87 -17.72
N LYS A 150 -5.15 -9.93 -17.32
CA LYS A 150 -6.61 -10.07 -17.55
C LYS A 150 -7.45 -9.09 -16.74
N ASN A 151 -6.87 -8.44 -15.76
CA ASN A 151 -7.46 -7.30 -15.09
C ASN A 151 -6.43 -6.18 -15.18
N PRO A 152 -6.51 -5.33 -16.23
CA PRO A 152 -5.56 -4.22 -16.33
C PRO A 152 -5.71 -3.33 -15.11
N THR A 153 -4.64 -3.18 -14.40
CA THR A 153 -4.57 -2.25 -13.28
C THR A 153 -4.54 -0.83 -13.83
N LEU A 154 -5.32 0.01 -13.24
CA LEU A 154 -5.44 1.40 -13.65
C LEU A 154 -4.36 2.23 -12.95
N TYR A 155 -3.22 2.36 -13.59
CA TYR A 155 -2.16 3.24 -13.09
C TYR A 155 -1.97 4.45 -13.99
#